data_fb5530c003367c3b321b0bb6bfb8db6e
#
_entry.id   fb5530c003367c3b321b0bb6bfb8db6e
#
_cell.length_a   1.000
_cell.length_b   1.000
_cell.length_c   1.000
_cell.angle_alpha   90.00
_cell.angle_beta   90.00
_cell.angle_gamma   90.00
#
_symmetry.space_group_name_H-M   'P 1'
#
loop_
_entity.id
_entity.type
_entity.pdbx_description
1 polymer ?
#
loop_
_entity_poly.entity_id
_entity_poly.type
_entity_poly.pdbx_seq_one_letter_code
_entity_poly.pdbx_strand_id
1 'polypeptide(L)'
;NDERTFTIEDALCICGKCGLPVIFDVFHHSLNAPAKGNLAYWLDRAMESWAPQHGRPKLHYSQQLAGGKPGMHSRTIAMREFMEFHQSLGQREVDVMLEVKDKNLSAEKCIQLTNPGLTRQELTAQWARYKYLVLERDQAAYTGIRALLKAETPDAKGFYALVEQAMEKELYGPQARNAAEHVWGYVDKLASPAEKKRALTGMAELKNG
;
A
#
# COMPACT_ATOMS: atom_id res chain seq x y z
N ASN A 1 7.30 18.66 -8.99
CA ASN A 1 6.56 19.53 -8.06
C ASN A 1 6.70 19.07 -6.62
N ASP A 2 6.52 19.97 -5.67
CA ASP A 2 6.61 19.72 -4.23
C ASP A 2 5.39 20.30 -3.49
N GLU A 3 5.29 20.05 -2.19
CA GLU A 3 4.13 20.43 -1.38
C GLU A 3 4.11 21.90 -0.95
N ARG A 4 5.10 22.76 -1.37
CA ARG A 4 5.23 24.13 -0.85
C ARG A 4 5.64 25.17 -1.88
N THR A 5 6.65 24.85 -2.68
CA THR A 5 7.41 25.86 -3.45
C THR A 5 7.09 25.79 -4.94
N PHE A 6 7.17 24.61 -5.52
CA PHE A 6 7.03 24.41 -6.97
C PHE A 6 5.79 23.59 -7.30
N THR A 7 4.86 24.20 -7.99
CA THR A 7 3.67 23.53 -8.53
C THR A 7 4.03 22.68 -9.74
N ILE A 8 3.09 21.88 -10.23
CA ILE A 8 3.26 21.16 -11.50
C ILE A 8 3.42 22.12 -12.67
N GLU A 9 2.78 23.30 -12.64
CA GLU A 9 2.91 24.33 -13.67
C GLU A 9 4.35 24.86 -13.74
N ASP A 10 4.98 25.12 -12.59
CA ASP A 10 6.38 25.55 -12.52
C ASP A 10 7.33 24.47 -13.06
N ALA A 11 7.09 23.21 -12.67
CA ALA A 11 7.88 22.07 -13.15
C ALA A 11 7.80 21.94 -14.69
N LEU A 12 6.61 22.04 -15.26
CA LEU A 12 6.40 22.00 -16.71
C LEU A 12 7.08 23.18 -17.42
N CYS A 13 7.03 24.38 -16.84
CA CYS A 13 7.70 25.56 -17.40
C CYS A 13 9.23 25.37 -17.44
N ILE A 14 9.82 24.86 -16.35
CA ILE A 14 11.27 24.62 -16.24
C ILE A 14 11.70 23.51 -17.20
N CYS A 15 11.04 22.38 -17.16
CA CYS A 15 11.39 21.20 -17.96
C CYS A 15 11.20 21.46 -19.46
N GLY A 16 10.19 22.23 -19.87
CA GLY A 16 9.98 22.64 -21.25
C GLY A 16 11.17 23.46 -21.80
N LYS A 17 11.78 24.32 -20.97
CA LYS A 17 12.99 25.07 -21.34
C LYS A 17 14.24 24.19 -21.46
N CYS A 18 14.28 23.09 -20.70
CA CYS A 18 15.41 22.15 -20.67
C CYS A 18 15.25 20.96 -21.64
N GLY A 19 14.09 20.82 -22.27
CA GLY A 19 13.78 19.65 -23.12
C GLY A 19 13.68 18.34 -22.34
N LEU A 20 13.26 18.39 -21.05
CA LEU A 20 13.15 17.22 -20.15
C LEU A 20 11.69 16.87 -19.89
N PRO A 21 11.36 15.58 -19.72
CA PRO A 21 10.04 15.16 -19.28
C PRO A 21 9.80 15.47 -17.81
N VAL A 22 8.54 15.68 -17.43
CA VAL A 22 8.14 15.91 -16.05
C VAL A 22 7.63 14.62 -15.42
N ILE A 23 8.21 14.22 -14.30
CA ILE A 23 7.63 13.21 -13.41
C ILE A 23 6.64 13.96 -12.50
N PHE A 24 5.36 13.66 -12.66
CA PHE A 24 4.30 14.32 -11.91
C PHE A 24 4.04 13.61 -10.59
N ASP A 25 4.27 14.29 -9.49
CA ASP A 25 3.90 13.81 -8.17
C ASP A 25 2.47 14.23 -7.84
N VAL A 26 1.57 13.25 -7.82
CA VAL A 26 0.14 13.45 -7.62
C VAL A 26 -0.18 13.82 -6.16
N PHE A 27 0.57 13.29 -5.21
CA PHE A 27 0.36 13.58 -3.79
C PHE A 27 0.76 15.01 -3.46
N HIS A 28 1.97 15.43 -3.83
CA HIS A 28 2.42 16.80 -3.62
C HIS A 28 1.54 17.80 -4.37
N HIS A 29 1.04 17.43 -5.56
CA HIS A 29 0.05 18.25 -6.26
C HIS A 29 -1.23 18.46 -5.46
N SER A 30 -1.70 17.48 -4.73
CA SER A 30 -2.92 17.63 -3.89
C SER A 30 -2.75 18.66 -2.76
N LEU A 31 -1.51 18.93 -2.36
CA LEU A 31 -1.15 19.89 -1.30
C LEU A 31 -0.79 21.28 -1.85
N ASN A 32 -0.27 21.35 -3.07
CA ASN A 32 0.22 22.56 -3.72
C ASN A 32 -0.21 22.58 -5.20
N ALA A 33 -1.53 22.65 -5.43
CA ALA A 33 -2.08 22.72 -6.79
C ALA A 33 -2.04 24.14 -7.34
N PRO A 34 -1.81 24.32 -8.66
CA PRO A 34 -2.02 25.59 -9.32
C PRO A 34 -3.47 26.07 -9.18
N ALA A 35 -3.67 27.40 -9.26
CA ALA A 35 -4.99 28.00 -9.12
C ALA A 35 -6.01 27.58 -10.21
N LYS A 36 -5.54 27.06 -11.34
CA LYS A 36 -6.35 26.63 -12.48
C LYS A 36 -5.99 25.21 -12.89
N GLY A 37 -6.96 24.51 -13.49
CA GLY A 37 -6.79 23.13 -13.93
C GLY A 37 -7.14 22.10 -12.84
N ASN A 38 -7.74 21.00 -13.26
CA ASN A 38 -7.99 19.83 -12.40
C ASN A 38 -6.90 18.78 -12.57
N LEU A 39 -6.97 17.70 -11.79
CA LEU A 39 -6.00 16.61 -11.86
C LEU A 39 -5.85 16.04 -13.27
N ALA A 40 -6.97 15.80 -13.97
CA ALA A 40 -6.94 15.25 -15.33
C ALA A 40 -6.18 16.16 -16.32
N TYR A 41 -6.42 17.45 -16.25
CA TYR A 41 -5.70 18.44 -17.06
C TYR A 41 -4.18 18.38 -16.80
N TRP A 42 -3.76 18.32 -15.55
CA TRP A 42 -2.34 18.30 -15.21
C TRP A 42 -1.68 16.95 -15.53
N LEU A 43 -2.42 15.84 -15.42
CA LEU A 43 -1.95 14.53 -15.89
C LEU A 43 -1.65 14.58 -17.39
N ASP A 44 -2.59 15.12 -18.21
CA ASP A 44 -2.40 15.22 -19.65
C ASP A 44 -1.19 16.10 -19.99
N ARG A 45 -1.06 17.26 -19.35
CA ARG A 45 0.07 18.16 -19.55
C ARG A 45 1.42 17.55 -19.17
N ALA A 46 1.46 16.78 -18.06
CA ALA A 46 2.66 16.08 -17.67
C ALA A 46 3.04 14.98 -18.68
N MET A 47 2.06 14.20 -19.14
CA MET A 47 2.30 13.17 -20.16
C MET A 47 2.76 13.72 -21.51
N GLU A 48 2.21 14.86 -21.94
CA GLU A 48 2.64 15.55 -23.16
C GLU A 48 4.12 15.98 -23.14
N SER A 49 4.72 16.13 -21.95
CA SER A 49 6.15 16.43 -21.83
C SER A 49 7.07 15.24 -22.17
N TRP A 50 6.52 14.01 -22.27
CA TRP A 50 7.25 12.78 -22.56
C TRP A 50 7.31 12.53 -24.06
N ALA A 51 8.47 12.71 -24.66
CA ALA A 51 8.71 12.31 -26.04
C ALA A 51 9.03 10.81 -26.13
N PRO A 52 8.85 10.15 -27.28
CA PRO A 52 9.07 8.71 -27.44
C PRO A 52 10.41 8.19 -26.94
N GLN A 53 11.48 8.98 -27.08
CA GLN A 53 12.82 8.63 -26.59
C GLN A 53 12.92 8.55 -25.05
N HIS A 54 11.98 9.11 -24.30
CA HIS A 54 11.97 9.08 -22.84
C HIS A 54 11.27 7.82 -22.29
N GLY A 55 10.62 7.03 -23.17
CA GLY A 55 9.84 5.87 -22.79
C GLY A 55 8.46 6.22 -22.25
N ARG A 56 7.87 5.32 -21.46
CA ARG A 56 6.53 5.52 -20.91
C ARG A 56 6.53 6.61 -19.84
N PRO A 57 5.53 7.51 -19.83
CA PRO A 57 5.37 8.52 -18.80
C PRO A 57 5.35 7.93 -17.39
N LYS A 58 5.96 8.62 -16.44
CA LYS A 58 6.06 8.20 -15.04
C LYS A 58 5.38 9.19 -14.11
N LEU A 59 4.67 8.67 -13.12
CA LEU A 59 4.05 9.42 -12.04
C LEU A 59 4.60 8.96 -10.71
N HIS A 60 4.65 9.85 -9.72
CA HIS A 60 4.79 9.48 -8.32
C HIS A 60 3.41 9.49 -7.66
N TYR A 61 3.16 8.50 -6.83
CA TYR A 61 1.96 8.39 -6.03
C TYR A 61 2.31 8.02 -4.59
N SER A 62 1.75 8.75 -3.68
CA SER A 62 1.76 8.46 -2.25
C SER A 62 0.49 8.98 -1.59
N GLN A 63 0.35 8.78 -0.30
CA GLN A 63 -0.80 9.23 0.49
C GLN A 63 -0.31 9.92 1.75
N GLN A 64 -1.11 10.86 2.26
CA GLN A 64 -0.82 11.57 3.50
C GLN A 64 -0.81 10.61 4.69
N LEU A 65 0.20 10.71 5.55
CA LEU A 65 0.21 10.02 6.84
C LEU A 65 -0.90 10.61 7.72
N ALA A 66 -1.83 9.77 8.18
CA ALA A 66 -2.89 10.18 9.09
C ALA A 66 -2.29 10.78 10.38
N GLY A 67 -2.74 11.98 10.76
CA GLY A 67 -2.21 12.72 11.91
C GLY A 67 -0.78 13.28 11.71
N GLY A 68 -0.15 13.06 10.57
CA GLY A 68 1.17 13.60 10.23
C GLY A 68 1.10 15.03 9.69
N LYS A 69 2.26 15.72 9.67
CA LYS A 69 2.38 17.03 9.02
C LYS A 69 2.08 16.90 7.52
N PRO A 70 1.54 17.95 6.86
CA PRO A 70 1.36 17.96 5.43
C PRO A 70 2.64 17.55 4.68
N GLY A 71 2.53 16.70 3.67
CA GLY A 71 3.67 16.16 2.92
C GLY A 71 4.33 14.91 3.53
N MET A 72 3.90 14.46 4.70
CA MET A 72 4.40 13.19 5.25
C MET A 72 3.72 11.99 4.59
N HIS A 73 4.54 11.11 4.01
CA HIS A 73 4.04 9.90 3.33
C HIS A 73 3.52 8.87 4.32
N SER A 74 2.41 8.23 3.97
CA SER A 74 1.80 7.13 4.71
C SER A 74 2.75 5.93 4.87
N ARG A 75 2.45 5.07 5.82
CA ARG A 75 3.21 3.83 6.04
C ARG A 75 2.85 2.75 5.02
N THR A 76 1.61 2.72 4.58
CA THR A 76 1.04 1.79 3.60
C THR A 76 0.11 2.56 2.67
N ILE A 77 -0.16 2.05 1.48
CA ILE A 77 -1.16 2.60 0.56
C ILE A 77 -2.55 2.07 0.96
N ALA A 78 -3.48 2.96 1.28
CA ALA A 78 -4.88 2.61 1.50
C ALA A 78 -5.56 2.28 0.18
N MET A 79 -6.30 1.17 0.16
CA MET A 79 -6.89 0.60 -1.06
C MET A 79 -7.87 1.56 -1.74
N ARG A 80 -8.77 2.18 -0.96
CA ARG A 80 -9.84 3.01 -1.53
C ARG A 80 -9.28 4.19 -2.31
N GLU A 81 -8.41 4.97 -1.69
CA GLU A 81 -7.80 6.16 -2.30
C GLU A 81 -6.94 5.78 -3.51
N PHE A 82 -6.25 4.64 -3.45
CA PHE A 82 -5.50 4.15 -4.59
C PHE A 82 -6.40 3.76 -5.76
N MET A 83 -7.53 3.10 -5.51
CA MET A 83 -8.47 2.72 -6.56
C MET A 83 -9.15 3.95 -7.19
N GLU A 84 -9.45 4.98 -6.40
CA GLU A 84 -9.95 6.27 -6.89
C GLU A 84 -8.91 6.96 -7.79
N PHE A 85 -7.66 7.01 -7.36
CA PHE A 85 -6.55 7.50 -8.17
C PHE A 85 -6.38 6.68 -9.47
N HIS A 86 -6.30 5.36 -9.37
CA HIS A 86 -6.16 4.49 -10.54
C HIS A 86 -7.31 4.69 -11.54
N GLN A 87 -8.55 4.84 -11.05
CA GLN A 87 -9.70 5.14 -11.90
C GLN A 87 -9.56 6.51 -12.58
N SER A 88 -8.97 7.51 -11.90
CA SER A 88 -8.76 8.84 -12.49
C SER A 88 -7.74 8.86 -13.63
N LEU A 89 -6.88 7.83 -13.73
CA LEU A 89 -5.96 7.67 -14.85
C LEU A 89 -6.71 7.36 -16.16
N GLY A 90 -7.91 6.77 -16.10
CA GLY A 90 -8.69 6.41 -17.28
C GLY A 90 -7.93 5.46 -18.21
N GLN A 91 -7.76 5.86 -19.46
CA GLN A 91 -7.02 5.09 -20.49
C GLN A 91 -5.53 5.48 -20.61
N ARG A 92 -5.02 6.30 -19.68
CA ARG A 92 -3.63 6.76 -19.72
C ARG A 92 -2.68 5.62 -19.38
N GLU A 93 -1.74 5.35 -20.28
CA GLU A 93 -0.66 4.38 -20.06
C GLU A 93 0.52 5.05 -19.37
N VAL A 94 0.67 4.84 -18.07
CA VAL A 94 1.72 5.43 -17.23
C VAL A 94 2.34 4.38 -16.32
N ASP A 95 3.61 4.57 -15.98
CA ASP A 95 4.26 3.86 -14.89
C ASP A 95 4.03 4.64 -13.59
N VAL A 96 3.60 3.97 -12.54
CA VAL A 96 3.36 4.60 -11.23
C VAL A 96 4.43 4.14 -10.23
N MET A 97 5.22 5.07 -9.73
CA MET A 97 6.13 4.84 -8.62
C MET A 97 5.43 5.16 -7.30
N LEU A 98 5.38 4.17 -6.42
CA LEU A 98 4.80 4.33 -5.09
C LEU A 98 5.87 4.79 -4.09
N GLU A 99 5.64 5.93 -3.44
CA GLU A 99 6.49 6.43 -2.37
C GLU A 99 5.86 6.12 -1.01
N VAL A 100 6.18 4.96 -0.47
CA VAL A 100 5.56 4.41 0.75
C VAL A 100 6.55 3.63 1.60
N LYS A 101 6.31 3.53 2.91
CA LYS A 101 7.28 2.93 3.86
C LYS A 101 7.35 1.41 3.78
N ASP A 102 6.26 0.73 3.52
CA ASP A 102 6.18 -0.73 3.43
C ASP A 102 6.60 -1.30 2.06
N LYS A 103 7.09 -0.41 1.14
CA LYS A 103 7.72 -0.80 -0.13
C LYS A 103 6.90 -1.81 -0.94
N ASN A 104 7.45 -3.02 -1.06
CA ASN A 104 6.87 -4.09 -1.90
C ASN A 104 5.49 -4.55 -1.43
N LEU A 105 5.14 -4.41 -0.15
CA LEU A 105 3.81 -4.80 0.33
C LEU A 105 2.71 -3.97 -0.35
N SER A 106 2.87 -2.65 -0.36
CA SER A 106 1.94 -1.76 -1.08
C SER A 106 2.04 -1.93 -2.60
N ALA A 107 3.25 -2.13 -3.16
CA ALA A 107 3.40 -2.32 -4.60
C ALA A 107 2.63 -3.57 -5.07
N GLU A 108 2.81 -4.71 -4.41
CA GLU A 108 2.10 -5.94 -4.73
C GLU A 108 0.59 -5.81 -4.50
N LYS A 109 0.16 -5.12 -3.44
CA LYS A 109 -1.26 -4.80 -3.22
C LYS A 109 -1.85 -4.03 -4.40
N CYS A 110 -1.21 -2.94 -4.82
CA CYS A 110 -1.68 -2.11 -5.93
C CYS A 110 -1.73 -2.89 -7.25
N ILE A 111 -0.71 -3.71 -7.54
CA ILE A 111 -0.68 -4.58 -8.73
C ILE A 111 -1.85 -5.57 -8.69
N GLN A 112 -2.08 -6.26 -7.58
CA GLN A 112 -3.16 -7.24 -7.46
C GLN A 112 -4.56 -6.60 -7.55
N LEU A 113 -4.73 -5.39 -7.04
CA LEU A 113 -6.00 -4.65 -7.12
C LEU A 113 -6.34 -4.21 -8.56
N THR A 114 -5.34 -4.07 -9.41
CA THR A 114 -5.50 -3.57 -10.80
C THR A 114 -5.27 -4.64 -11.87
N ASN A 115 -4.86 -5.85 -11.48
CA ASN A 115 -4.60 -6.95 -12.41
C ASN A 115 -5.90 -7.74 -12.71
N PRO A 116 -6.45 -7.66 -13.93
CA PRO A 116 -7.64 -8.43 -14.30
C PRO A 116 -7.36 -9.94 -14.41
N GLY A 117 -6.10 -10.33 -14.53
CA GLY A 117 -5.65 -11.73 -14.62
C GLY A 117 -5.18 -12.31 -13.27
N LEU A 118 -5.49 -11.66 -12.14
CA LEU A 118 -5.10 -12.14 -10.82
C LEU A 118 -5.59 -13.57 -10.58
N THR A 119 -4.68 -14.43 -10.10
CA THR A 119 -4.98 -15.80 -9.76
C THR A 119 -5.21 -15.99 -8.26
N ARG A 120 -5.97 -17.02 -7.90
CA ARG A 120 -6.14 -17.43 -6.50
C ARG A 120 -4.81 -17.79 -5.83
N GLN A 121 -3.86 -18.36 -6.58
CA GLN A 121 -2.55 -18.73 -6.06
C GLN A 121 -1.75 -17.49 -5.63
N GLU A 122 -1.75 -16.44 -6.44
CA GLU A 122 -1.09 -15.16 -6.11
C GLU A 122 -1.68 -14.52 -4.86
N LEU A 123 -3.02 -14.49 -4.75
CA LEU A 123 -3.69 -13.96 -3.56
C LEU A 123 -3.42 -14.81 -2.31
N THR A 124 -3.34 -16.15 -2.46
CA THR A 124 -2.97 -17.05 -1.37
C THR A 124 -1.52 -16.85 -0.91
N ALA A 125 -0.61 -16.54 -1.84
CA ALA A 125 0.77 -16.21 -1.50
C ALA A 125 0.86 -14.91 -0.67
N GLN A 126 0.03 -13.91 -0.99
CA GLN A 126 -0.08 -12.70 -0.16
C GLN A 126 -0.65 -13.00 1.23
N TRP A 127 -1.65 -13.88 1.33
CA TRP A 127 -2.19 -14.28 2.62
C TRP A 127 -1.12 -14.82 3.57
N ALA A 128 -0.13 -15.54 3.07
CA ALA A 128 0.97 -16.04 3.90
C ALA A 128 1.75 -14.91 4.62
N ARG A 129 1.77 -13.70 4.07
CA ARG A 129 2.42 -12.51 4.67
C ARG A 129 1.55 -11.81 5.71
N TYR A 130 0.23 -11.81 5.51
CA TYR A 130 -0.70 -11.05 6.35
C TYR A 130 -1.37 -11.89 7.46
N LYS A 131 -1.41 -13.21 7.32
CA LYS A 131 -2.28 -14.06 8.14
C LYS A 131 -2.12 -13.90 9.66
N TYR A 132 -0.91 -13.71 10.15
CA TYR A 132 -0.68 -13.55 11.58
C TYR A 132 -0.88 -12.13 12.06
N LEU A 133 -0.60 -11.13 11.22
CA LEU A 133 -0.94 -9.74 11.49
C LEU A 133 -2.46 -9.53 11.59
N VAL A 134 -3.23 -10.23 10.75
CA VAL A 134 -4.69 -10.23 10.82
C VAL A 134 -5.18 -11.01 12.04
N LEU A 135 -4.60 -12.21 12.29
CA LEU A 135 -5.02 -13.08 13.40
C LEU A 135 -4.85 -12.41 14.76
N GLU A 136 -3.77 -11.65 14.95
CA GLU A 136 -3.48 -10.97 16.23
C GLU A 136 -4.44 -9.83 16.57
N ARG A 137 -5.21 -9.34 15.57
CA ARG A 137 -6.10 -8.18 15.69
C ARG A 137 -7.57 -8.51 15.48
N ASP A 138 -7.88 -9.37 14.50
CA ASP A 138 -9.25 -9.62 14.05
C ASP A 138 -9.47 -11.08 13.60
N GLN A 139 -10.01 -11.90 14.51
CA GLN A 139 -10.37 -13.29 14.23
C GLN A 139 -11.48 -13.40 13.16
N ALA A 140 -12.41 -12.44 13.11
CA ALA A 140 -13.49 -12.46 12.13
C ALA A 140 -12.94 -12.17 10.72
N ALA A 141 -12.07 -11.16 10.58
CA ALA A 141 -11.37 -10.88 9.32
C ALA A 141 -10.51 -12.07 8.88
N TYR A 142 -9.76 -12.70 9.81
CA TYR A 142 -8.99 -13.91 9.53
C TYR A 142 -9.86 -15.03 8.94
N THR A 143 -11.01 -15.29 9.54
CA THR A 143 -11.95 -16.33 9.07
C THR A 143 -12.58 -15.93 7.73
N GLY A 144 -12.94 -14.65 7.57
CA GLY A 144 -13.49 -14.10 6.33
C GLY A 144 -12.53 -14.25 5.16
N ILE A 145 -11.25 -13.89 5.35
CA ILE A 145 -10.22 -14.05 4.31
C ILE A 145 -10.05 -15.53 3.93
N ARG A 146 -10.01 -16.42 4.91
CA ARG A 146 -9.91 -17.88 4.61
C ARG A 146 -11.12 -18.42 3.83
N ALA A 147 -12.30 -17.86 4.05
CA ALA A 147 -13.48 -18.21 3.26
C ALA A 147 -13.37 -17.65 1.83
N LEU A 148 -12.97 -16.40 1.69
CA LEU A 148 -12.76 -15.72 0.41
C LEU A 148 -11.74 -16.45 -0.47
N LEU A 149 -10.63 -16.91 0.11
CA LEU A 149 -9.58 -17.64 -0.62
C LEU A 149 -10.00 -19.05 -1.10
N LYS A 150 -11.17 -19.56 -0.69
CA LYS A 150 -11.73 -20.81 -1.22
C LYS A 150 -12.54 -20.60 -2.50
N ALA A 151 -12.94 -19.38 -2.81
CA ALA A 151 -13.69 -19.06 -4.01
C ALA A 151 -12.85 -19.35 -5.28
N GLU A 152 -13.53 -19.71 -6.34
CA GLU A 152 -12.88 -19.96 -7.65
C GLU A 152 -12.31 -18.66 -8.24
N THR A 153 -13.08 -17.58 -8.16
CA THR A 153 -12.67 -16.26 -8.62
C THR A 153 -12.00 -15.49 -7.50
N PRO A 154 -10.75 -15.02 -7.68
CA PRO A 154 -10.05 -14.25 -6.66
C PRO A 154 -10.71 -12.86 -6.49
N ASP A 155 -10.92 -12.47 -5.22
CA ASP A 155 -11.43 -11.15 -4.85
C ASP A 155 -10.36 -10.38 -4.10
N ALA A 156 -9.50 -9.66 -4.83
CA ALA A 156 -8.46 -8.83 -4.25
C ALA A 156 -9.04 -7.68 -3.41
N LYS A 157 -10.15 -7.08 -3.84
CA LYS A 157 -10.77 -5.96 -3.10
C LYS A 157 -11.30 -6.42 -1.76
N GLY A 158 -12.06 -7.51 -1.72
CA GLY A 158 -12.55 -8.09 -0.47
C GLY A 158 -11.42 -8.55 0.44
N PHE A 159 -10.36 -9.15 -0.13
CA PHE A 159 -9.17 -9.55 0.62
C PHE A 159 -8.49 -8.36 1.30
N TYR A 160 -8.13 -7.32 0.55
CA TYR A 160 -7.43 -6.17 1.12
C TYR A 160 -8.31 -5.31 2.01
N ALA A 161 -9.63 -5.24 1.77
CA ALA A 161 -10.57 -4.58 2.68
C ALA A 161 -10.55 -5.24 4.07
N LEU A 162 -10.57 -6.56 4.15
CA LEU A 162 -10.49 -7.30 5.41
C LEU A 162 -9.11 -7.16 6.08
N VAL A 163 -8.03 -7.10 5.31
CA VAL A 163 -6.69 -6.83 5.84
C VAL A 163 -6.63 -5.43 6.46
N GLU A 164 -7.08 -4.41 5.74
CA GLU A 164 -7.07 -3.02 6.21
C GLU A 164 -7.98 -2.86 7.44
N GLN A 165 -9.18 -3.44 7.44
CA GLN A 165 -10.06 -3.48 8.60
C GLN A 165 -9.37 -4.08 9.85
N ALA A 166 -8.62 -5.16 9.67
CA ALA A 166 -7.89 -5.77 10.79
C ALA A 166 -6.76 -4.84 11.29
N MET A 167 -6.06 -4.14 10.38
CA MET A 167 -4.96 -3.23 10.75
C MET A 167 -5.44 -1.97 11.49
N GLU A 168 -6.71 -1.57 11.35
CA GLU A 168 -7.31 -0.47 12.10
C GLU A 168 -7.61 -0.83 13.56
N LYS A 169 -7.69 -2.13 13.88
CA LYS A 169 -7.95 -2.59 15.24
C LYS A 169 -6.68 -2.58 16.08
N GLU A 170 -6.86 -2.25 17.35
CA GLU A 170 -5.79 -2.43 18.35
C GLU A 170 -5.48 -3.91 18.57
N LEU A 171 -4.28 -4.17 19.08
CA LEU A 171 -3.89 -5.52 19.47
C LEU A 171 -4.75 -6.00 20.63
N TYR A 172 -5.31 -7.19 20.49
CA TYR A 172 -6.02 -7.85 21.57
C TYR A 172 -5.16 -8.99 22.14
N GLY A 173 -4.74 -8.87 23.40
CA GLY A 173 -3.76 -9.74 24.03
C GLY A 173 -3.96 -11.25 23.79
N PRO A 174 -5.17 -11.83 24.00
CA PRO A 174 -5.42 -13.24 23.73
C PRO A 174 -5.22 -13.67 22.26
N GLN A 175 -5.59 -12.81 21.31
CA GLN A 175 -5.40 -13.08 19.87
C GLN A 175 -3.94 -12.92 19.46
N ALA A 176 -3.27 -11.89 19.98
CA ALA A 176 -1.84 -11.67 19.76
C ALA A 176 -1.02 -12.85 20.28
N ARG A 177 -1.38 -13.39 21.45
CA ARG A 177 -0.77 -14.60 21.97
C ARG A 177 -1.01 -15.80 21.05
N ASN A 178 -2.24 -16.04 20.59
CA ASN A 178 -2.56 -17.13 19.67
C ASN A 178 -1.74 -17.02 18.37
N ALA A 179 -1.64 -15.82 17.79
CA ALA A 179 -0.81 -15.59 16.62
C ALA A 179 0.68 -15.87 16.89
N ALA A 180 1.20 -15.42 18.05
CA ALA A 180 2.58 -15.68 18.47
C ALA A 180 2.86 -17.17 18.67
N GLU A 181 1.94 -17.92 19.29
CA GLU A 181 2.05 -19.38 19.45
C GLU A 181 2.11 -20.11 18.09
N HIS A 182 1.31 -19.67 17.11
CA HIS A 182 1.38 -20.21 15.75
C HIS A 182 2.73 -19.90 15.07
N VAL A 183 3.24 -18.68 15.19
CA VAL A 183 4.57 -18.33 14.64
C VAL A 183 5.68 -19.09 15.35
N TRP A 184 5.60 -19.19 16.67
CA TRP A 184 6.55 -19.94 17.48
C TRP A 184 6.65 -21.41 17.04
N GLY A 185 5.53 -22.05 16.71
CA GLY A 185 5.50 -23.44 16.24
C GLY A 185 6.35 -23.75 15.01
N TYR A 186 6.76 -22.73 14.24
CA TYR A 186 7.68 -22.94 13.12
C TYR A 186 9.15 -23.04 13.53
N VAL A 187 9.52 -22.50 14.68
CA VAL A 187 10.92 -22.35 15.11
C VAL A 187 11.25 -23.06 16.43
N ASP A 188 10.24 -23.52 17.16
CA ASP A 188 10.39 -24.10 18.51
C ASP A 188 11.39 -25.25 18.58
N LYS A 189 11.42 -26.09 17.53
CA LYS A 189 12.33 -27.25 17.44
C LYS A 189 13.80 -26.85 17.27
N LEU A 190 14.05 -25.65 16.73
CA LEU A 190 15.39 -25.12 16.50
C LEU A 190 15.90 -24.27 17.67
N ALA A 191 15.03 -23.89 18.57
CA ALA A 191 15.32 -22.96 19.64
C ALA A 191 16.02 -23.65 20.83
N SER A 192 17.00 -22.97 21.41
CA SER A 192 17.68 -23.35 22.65
C SER A 192 16.73 -23.28 23.85
N PRO A 193 17.04 -23.96 24.97
CA PRO A 193 16.23 -23.88 26.20
C PRO A 193 16.01 -22.44 26.72
N ALA A 194 17.01 -21.56 26.59
CA ALA A 194 16.92 -20.16 26.99
C ALA A 194 15.96 -19.36 26.12
N GLU A 195 15.98 -19.57 24.79
CA GLU A 195 15.05 -18.96 23.84
C GLU A 195 13.62 -19.46 24.07
N LYS A 196 13.42 -20.76 24.31
CA LYS A 196 12.10 -21.32 24.64
C LYS A 196 11.53 -20.65 25.89
N LYS A 197 12.32 -20.53 26.96
CA LYS A 197 11.88 -19.86 28.18
C LYS A 197 11.46 -18.41 27.92
N ARG A 198 12.28 -17.63 27.19
CA ARG A 198 11.97 -16.23 26.85
C ARG A 198 10.69 -16.10 26.03
N ALA A 199 10.53 -16.93 24.99
CA ALA A 199 9.35 -16.92 24.14
C ALA A 199 8.07 -17.23 24.94
N LEU A 200 8.09 -18.28 25.76
CA LEU A 200 6.94 -18.66 26.59
C LEU A 200 6.57 -17.57 27.61
N THR A 201 7.58 -16.93 28.23
CA THR A 201 7.36 -15.79 29.15
C THR A 201 6.72 -14.61 28.41
N GLY A 202 7.27 -14.19 27.26
CA GLY A 202 6.72 -13.07 26.49
C GLY A 202 5.30 -13.36 25.99
N MET A 203 5.01 -14.58 25.54
CA MET A 203 3.65 -14.95 25.13
C MET A 203 2.66 -14.99 26.32
N ALA A 204 3.13 -15.28 27.54
CA ALA A 204 2.28 -15.22 28.72
C ALA A 204 1.92 -13.80 29.12
N GLU A 205 2.83 -12.84 28.90
CA GLU A 205 2.62 -11.40 29.17
C GLU A 205 1.56 -10.81 28.25
N LEU A 206 1.44 -11.27 26.99
CA LEU A 206 0.39 -10.84 26.03
C LEU A 206 -1.04 -11.13 26.48
N LYS A 207 -1.24 -11.98 27.50
CA LYS A 207 -2.59 -12.24 28.06
C LYS A 207 -3.10 -11.13 28.98
N ASN A 208 -2.22 -10.35 29.51
CA ASN A 208 -2.49 -9.42 30.62
C ASN A 208 -2.49 -7.93 30.20
N GLY A 209 -2.34 -7.68 28.86
CA GLY A 209 -2.34 -6.34 28.28
C GLY A 209 -3.68 -5.97 27.65
#